data_f9d5b69a165ee7467b7a88a557c3b456
#
_entry.id   f9d5b69a165ee7467b7a88a557c3b456
#
_cell.length_a   1.000
_cell.length_b   1.000
_cell.length_c   1.000
_cell.angle_alpha   90.00
_cell.angle_beta   90.00
_cell.angle_gamma   90.00
#
_symmetry.space_group_name_H-M   'P 1'
#
loop_
_entity.id
_entity.type
_entity.pdbx_description
1 polymer ?
#
loop_
_entity_poly.entity_id
_entity_poly.type
_entity_poly.pdbx_seq_one_letter_code
_entity_poly.pdbx_strand_id
1 'polypeptide(L)'
;MSKLYYSFTVFFLLIVSCSTSDDKDILIAKGGRIYGGKASYYASEKSDHIFPMSVISMYDQRATAPIFETLLSYDEEAQKLVSNLIEAYSFSNDNAYLNLKIRQGVYFHADSCFTGQSRKLLASDVKFTLDFACSRHALNEQAQLLTPKIIGAQDFLNDTSVDFSEGVRGIEVLSDSSLRLRLIDSSQTILKILTHQSLAVISKKAFETYGNTIANHPVGTGPFTFNQKSAEGIIFERNPNYWRSDNYGNKLPFLDTLMIRFQKEGEDIFDSFTSQKTDLLSAIPINEINSLFGTLSDAKEGKNILHKVQHKKGVKVNFLEFDCNTAPFNDSNLRKAIYHAVDRQEICRDFLFGEGSPAEQGLLPSVPFFKYTRSIKNPYNLRLAKSYLRKSSYKEGDTIIFHVSTKEGSPEDKWCLNLVEKLRRTLRLNLRLERKSFNEKMNLIQSGLASMWMSGFISDYPDAESFLMPYYSKNKGGSSLKNSHFVSLEFDTIMDKARAVMEPIERNEYFNLCVDILNQKVPVVPLYFEDLVVVFNLRLRGARVNSFGVLDLSEAYLKPIK
;
A
#
# COMPACT_ATOMS: atom_id res chain seq x y z
N MET A 1 -102.39 3.92 11.77
CA MET A 1 -101.30 4.37 12.65
C MET A 1 -100.07 3.48 12.39
N SER A 2 -99.20 3.93 11.55
CA SER A 2 -97.99 3.21 11.11
C SER A 2 -96.82 3.75 11.90
N LYS A 3 -96.11 2.89 12.59
CA LYS A 3 -94.86 3.21 13.26
C LYS A 3 -93.70 2.85 12.32
N LEU A 4 -92.93 3.85 11.94
CA LEU A 4 -91.65 3.74 11.19
C LEU A 4 -90.58 3.40 12.21
N TYR A 5 -89.81 2.29 11.95
CA TYR A 5 -88.58 1.98 12.67
C TYR A 5 -87.38 2.41 11.73
N TYR A 6 -86.59 3.33 12.23
CA TYR A 6 -85.26 3.64 11.61
C TYR A 6 -84.22 2.68 12.20
N SER A 7 -83.65 1.86 11.37
CA SER A 7 -82.50 1.03 11.70
C SER A 7 -81.23 1.84 11.40
N PHE A 8 -80.45 2.11 12.45
CA PHE A 8 -79.17 2.80 12.35
C PHE A 8 -78.06 1.72 12.21
N THR A 9 -77.52 1.53 10.95
CA THR A 9 -76.39 0.61 10.77
C THR A 9 -75.11 1.39 10.96
N VAL A 10 -74.39 1.11 12.06
CA VAL A 10 -73.07 1.65 12.34
C VAL A 10 -72.04 0.87 11.52
N PHE A 11 -71.44 1.52 10.54
CA PHE A 11 -70.35 0.96 9.74
C PHE A 11 -69.03 1.16 10.50
N PHE A 12 -68.48 0.10 11.07
CA PHE A 12 -67.17 0.11 11.74
C PHE A 12 -66.10 0.00 10.65
N LEU A 13 -65.45 1.13 10.30
CA LEU A 13 -64.28 1.15 9.44
C LEU A 13 -63.07 0.67 10.26
N LEU A 14 -62.66 -0.60 10.05
CA LEU A 14 -61.38 -1.12 10.49
C LEU A 14 -60.27 -0.50 9.61
N ILE A 15 -59.61 0.53 10.14
CA ILE A 15 -58.34 1.02 9.57
C ILE A 15 -57.27 -0.01 9.94
N VAL A 16 -56.98 -0.92 9.01
CA VAL A 16 -55.77 -1.74 9.09
C VAL A 16 -54.60 -0.84 8.72
N SER A 17 -53.97 -0.29 9.75
CA SER A 17 -52.66 0.35 9.61
C SER A 17 -51.61 -0.75 9.29
N CYS A 18 -51.30 -0.97 8.01
CA CYS A 18 -50.09 -1.66 7.63
C CYS A 18 -48.89 -0.78 7.96
N SER A 19 -48.36 -0.95 9.16
CA SER A 19 -46.98 -0.55 9.39
C SER A 19 -46.09 -1.55 8.67
N THR A 20 -45.62 -1.19 7.49
CA THR A 20 -44.48 -1.87 6.87
C THR A 20 -43.23 -1.50 7.67
N SER A 21 -43.01 -2.18 8.78
CA SER A 21 -41.67 -2.31 9.34
C SER A 21 -40.92 -3.19 8.35
N ASP A 22 -39.96 -2.61 7.64
CA ASP A 22 -38.88 -3.34 6.95
C ASP A 22 -37.97 -4.01 8.00
N ASP A 23 -38.54 -4.88 8.83
CA ASP A 23 -37.80 -5.86 9.63
C ASP A 23 -37.33 -6.96 8.65
N LYS A 24 -36.29 -6.66 7.88
CA LYS A 24 -35.53 -7.72 7.24
C LYS A 24 -34.97 -8.58 8.38
N ASP A 25 -35.43 -9.84 8.45
CA ASP A 25 -34.89 -10.81 9.40
C ASP A 25 -33.36 -10.76 9.36
N ILE A 26 -32.75 -10.41 10.49
CA ILE A 26 -31.29 -10.33 10.62
C ILE A 26 -30.76 -11.75 10.49
N LEU A 27 -30.13 -12.06 9.35
CA LEU A 27 -29.53 -13.37 9.11
C LEU A 27 -28.23 -13.51 9.91
N ILE A 28 -28.32 -14.26 11.02
CA ILE A 28 -27.18 -14.53 11.90
C ILE A 28 -26.46 -15.79 11.42
N ALA A 29 -25.18 -15.64 11.08
CA ALA A 29 -24.28 -16.72 10.72
C ALA A 29 -23.66 -17.38 11.97
N LYS A 30 -23.01 -18.53 11.80
CA LYS A 30 -22.27 -19.20 12.86
C LYS A 30 -21.21 -18.26 13.46
N GLY A 31 -21.01 -18.36 14.79
CA GLY A 31 -20.09 -17.46 15.52
C GLY A 31 -20.63 -16.05 15.74
N GLY A 32 -21.96 -15.85 15.61
CA GLY A 32 -22.63 -14.56 15.88
C GLY A 32 -22.30 -13.45 14.89
N ARG A 33 -21.84 -13.77 13.69
CA ARG A 33 -21.65 -12.84 12.60
C ARG A 33 -22.98 -12.52 11.93
N ILE A 34 -23.09 -11.35 11.32
CA ILE A 34 -24.36 -10.87 10.76
C ILE A 34 -24.15 -10.62 9.27
N TYR A 35 -25.03 -11.22 8.44
CA TYR A 35 -25.12 -10.88 7.04
C TYR A 35 -25.94 -9.62 6.84
N GLY A 36 -25.51 -8.83 5.85
CA GLY A 36 -26.24 -7.65 5.45
C GLY A 36 -25.58 -6.34 5.85
N GLY A 37 -26.20 -5.27 5.43
CA GLY A 37 -25.80 -3.90 5.75
C GLY A 37 -24.76 -3.32 4.82
N LYS A 38 -24.55 -1.99 5.03
CA LYS A 38 -23.64 -1.16 4.22
C LYS A 38 -22.55 -0.57 5.09
N ALA A 39 -21.31 -0.86 4.78
CA ALA A 39 -20.15 -0.19 5.36
C ALA A 39 -19.61 0.90 4.42
N SER A 40 -19.09 1.99 5.00
CA SER A 40 -18.54 3.08 4.22
C SER A 40 -17.34 3.75 4.89
N TYR A 41 -16.45 4.32 4.07
CA TYR A 41 -15.33 5.14 4.52
C TYR A 41 -14.93 6.17 3.45
N TYR A 42 -14.17 7.19 3.86
CA TYR A 42 -13.67 8.18 2.93
C TYR A 42 -12.30 7.80 2.37
N ALA A 43 -12.11 8.02 1.07
CA ALA A 43 -10.80 8.16 0.46
C ALA A 43 -10.42 9.64 0.44
N SER A 44 -9.18 9.96 0.86
CA SER A 44 -8.64 11.33 0.80
C SER A 44 -8.26 11.75 -0.61
N GLU A 45 -8.10 10.79 -1.51
CA GLU A 45 -7.81 11.02 -2.92
C GLU A 45 -8.76 10.20 -3.78
N LYS A 46 -9.02 10.68 -5.00
CA LYS A 46 -9.83 9.95 -5.98
C LYS A 46 -8.91 9.03 -6.76
N SER A 47 -9.29 7.76 -6.87
CA SER A 47 -8.67 6.83 -7.82
C SER A 47 -9.27 7.06 -9.20
N ASP A 48 -8.45 7.32 -10.20
CA ASP A 48 -8.93 7.51 -11.58
C ASP A 48 -9.32 6.17 -12.21
N HIS A 49 -8.60 5.11 -11.90
CA HIS A 49 -8.77 3.77 -12.46
C HIS A 49 -8.98 2.72 -11.38
N ILE A 50 -9.92 1.79 -11.62
CA ILE A 50 -10.09 0.58 -10.79
C ILE A 50 -9.48 -0.59 -11.53
N PHE A 51 -8.15 -0.56 -11.67
CA PHE A 51 -7.40 -1.56 -12.40
C PHE A 51 -6.09 -1.89 -11.66
N PRO A 52 -5.74 -3.17 -11.43
CA PRO A 52 -4.61 -3.53 -10.59
C PRO A 52 -3.29 -2.89 -11.03
N MET A 53 -2.92 -2.99 -12.30
CA MET A 53 -1.64 -2.50 -12.81
C MET A 53 -1.51 -0.97 -12.83
N SER A 54 -2.62 -0.22 -12.67
CA SER A 54 -2.62 1.25 -12.53
C SER A 54 -2.47 1.72 -11.08
N VAL A 55 -2.26 0.81 -10.13
CA VAL A 55 -2.10 1.13 -8.70
C VAL A 55 -0.77 1.81 -8.47
N ILE A 56 -0.80 3.08 -8.04
CA ILE A 56 0.37 3.88 -7.67
C ILE A 56 0.29 4.42 -6.24
N SER A 57 -0.88 4.31 -5.60
CA SER A 57 -1.13 4.82 -4.25
C SER A 57 -1.85 3.79 -3.37
N MET A 58 -1.84 4.03 -2.07
CA MET A 58 -2.63 3.25 -1.11
C MET A 58 -4.14 3.36 -1.38
N TYR A 59 -4.59 4.48 -1.93
CA TYR A 59 -6.02 4.70 -2.26
C TYR A 59 -6.45 3.85 -3.45
N ASP A 60 -5.58 3.70 -4.46
CA ASP A 60 -5.83 2.80 -5.59
C ASP A 60 -5.87 1.34 -5.11
N GLN A 61 -4.97 0.95 -4.21
CA GLN A 61 -5.00 -0.38 -3.60
C GLN A 61 -6.34 -0.65 -2.89
N ARG A 62 -6.84 0.31 -2.12
CA ARG A 62 -8.13 0.19 -1.42
C ARG A 62 -9.32 0.15 -2.36
N ALA A 63 -9.23 0.79 -3.52
CA ALA A 63 -10.28 0.75 -4.55
C ALA A 63 -10.27 -0.58 -5.33
N THR A 64 -9.11 -1.20 -5.53
CA THR A 64 -8.97 -2.44 -6.30
C THR A 64 -9.11 -3.71 -5.46
N ALA A 65 -8.65 -3.71 -4.21
CA ALA A 65 -8.64 -4.88 -3.33
C ALA A 65 -10.03 -5.54 -3.09
N PRO A 66 -11.16 -4.83 -3.04
CA PRO A 66 -12.47 -5.47 -2.94
C PRO A 66 -12.84 -6.34 -4.14
N ILE A 67 -12.29 -6.03 -5.34
CA ILE A 67 -12.64 -6.66 -6.62
C ILE A 67 -11.61 -7.70 -7.04
N PHE A 68 -10.31 -7.40 -6.90
CA PHE A 68 -9.22 -8.18 -7.47
C PHE A 68 -8.40 -8.85 -6.38
N GLU A 69 -8.05 -10.11 -6.59
CA GLU A 69 -7.25 -10.89 -5.65
C GLU A 69 -5.88 -11.22 -6.24
N THR A 70 -4.88 -11.20 -5.36
CA THR A 70 -3.49 -11.56 -5.68
C THR A 70 -3.28 -13.07 -5.69
N LEU A 71 -2.18 -13.53 -6.27
CA LEU A 71 -1.82 -14.95 -6.32
C LEU A 71 -1.48 -15.50 -4.94
N LEU A 72 -0.73 -14.74 -4.14
CA LEU A 72 -0.39 -15.01 -2.74
C LEU A 72 -0.81 -13.82 -1.89
N SER A 73 -0.94 -14.03 -0.59
CA SER A 73 -1.09 -12.97 0.40
C SER A 73 -0.06 -13.12 1.53
N TYR A 74 0.12 -12.09 2.33
CA TYR A 74 1.04 -12.10 3.46
C TYR A 74 0.24 -12.00 4.76
N ASP A 75 0.36 -13.05 5.60
CA ASP A 75 -0.19 -13.06 6.95
C ASP A 75 0.84 -12.44 7.91
N GLU A 76 0.58 -11.23 8.37
CA GLU A 76 1.48 -10.50 9.27
C GLU A 76 1.54 -11.11 10.67
N GLU A 77 0.45 -11.68 11.16
CA GLU A 77 0.41 -12.28 12.49
C GLU A 77 1.22 -13.58 12.52
N ALA A 78 1.08 -14.40 11.47
CA ALA A 78 1.85 -15.62 11.32
C ALA A 78 3.23 -15.40 10.66
N GLN A 79 3.53 -14.17 10.19
CA GLN A 79 4.77 -13.78 9.49
C GLN A 79 5.12 -14.71 8.32
N LYS A 80 4.12 -15.09 7.54
CA LYS A 80 4.29 -16.04 6.42
C LYS A 80 3.46 -15.68 5.21
N LEU A 81 3.92 -16.17 4.06
CA LEU A 81 3.12 -16.20 2.84
C LEU A 81 2.00 -17.23 2.98
N VAL A 82 0.82 -16.86 2.56
CA VAL A 82 -0.36 -17.73 2.53
C VAL A 82 -0.92 -17.83 1.12
N SER A 83 -1.44 -19.00 0.80
CA SER A 83 -2.08 -19.28 -0.47
C SER A 83 -3.36 -18.46 -0.63
N ASN A 84 -3.51 -17.81 -1.79
CA ASN A 84 -4.74 -17.13 -2.17
C ASN A 84 -5.27 -17.76 -3.48
N LEU A 85 -5.07 -17.14 -4.63
CA LEU A 85 -5.46 -17.75 -5.92
C LEU A 85 -4.50 -18.88 -6.38
N ILE A 86 -3.31 -18.97 -5.80
CA ILE A 86 -2.43 -20.15 -5.91
C ILE A 86 -2.77 -21.13 -4.78
N GLU A 87 -3.01 -22.40 -5.12
CA GLU A 87 -3.20 -23.48 -4.15
C GLU A 87 -1.87 -23.98 -3.57
N ALA A 88 -0.85 -24.11 -4.43
CA ALA A 88 0.48 -24.58 -4.08
C ALA A 88 1.53 -24.00 -5.04
N TYR A 89 2.78 -23.95 -4.57
CA TYR A 89 3.94 -23.61 -5.38
C TYR A 89 5.15 -24.48 -5.01
N SER A 90 6.07 -24.64 -5.98
CA SER A 90 7.36 -25.31 -5.75
C SER A 90 8.45 -24.77 -6.65
N PHE A 91 9.66 -24.67 -6.12
CA PHE A 91 10.84 -24.41 -6.94
C PHE A 91 11.40 -25.71 -7.52
N SER A 92 12.05 -25.62 -8.68
CA SER A 92 12.90 -26.70 -9.20
C SER A 92 14.15 -26.87 -8.33
N ASN A 93 14.86 -28.00 -8.44
CA ASN A 93 16.03 -28.30 -7.62
C ASN A 93 17.16 -27.26 -7.77
N ASP A 94 17.28 -26.65 -8.94
CA ASP A 94 18.23 -25.59 -9.27
C ASP A 94 17.68 -24.18 -9.03
N ASN A 95 16.46 -24.07 -8.50
CA ASN A 95 15.71 -22.83 -8.30
C ASN A 95 15.54 -21.95 -9.57
N ALA A 96 15.79 -22.50 -10.75
CA ALA A 96 15.62 -21.78 -12.02
C ALA A 96 14.13 -21.63 -12.43
N TYR A 97 13.26 -22.46 -11.88
CA TYR A 97 11.83 -22.46 -12.18
C TYR A 97 10.99 -22.40 -10.91
N LEU A 98 9.91 -21.62 -10.97
CA LEU A 98 8.84 -21.60 -10.00
C LEU A 98 7.57 -22.17 -10.63
N ASN A 99 7.11 -23.33 -10.15
CA ASN A 99 5.86 -23.95 -10.58
C ASN A 99 4.72 -23.46 -9.67
N LEU A 100 3.61 -23.07 -10.27
CA LEU A 100 2.43 -22.55 -9.59
C LEU A 100 1.22 -23.42 -9.93
N LYS A 101 0.46 -23.83 -8.91
CA LYS A 101 -0.81 -24.53 -9.04
C LYS A 101 -1.96 -23.60 -8.71
N ILE A 102 -2.80 -23.30 -9.70
CA ILE A 102 -3.93 -22.38 -9.56
C ILE A 102 -5.08 -23.06 -8.83
N ARG A 103 -5.69 -22.33 -7.90
CA ARG A 103 -6.84 -22.79 -7.13
C ARG A 103 -8.02 -23.06 -8.04
N GLN A 104 -8.63 -24.24 -7.87
CA GLN A 104 -9.82 -24.62 -8.60
C GLN A 104 -11.09 -24.12 -7.90
N GLY A 105 -12.19 -23.94 -8.67
CA GLY A 105 -13.47 -23.47 -8.14
C GLY A 105 -13.55 -21.97 -7.89
N VAL A 106 -12.58 -21.19 -8.37
CA VAL A 106 -12.62 -19.72 -8.38
C VAL A 106 -13.22 -19.24 -9.70
N TYR A 107 -14.10 -18.24 -9.61
CA TYR A 107 -14.80 -17.67 -10.77
C TYR A 107 -14.66 -16.16 -10.77
N PHE A 108 -14.49 -15.58 -11.96
CA PHE A 108 -14.63 -14.16 -12.15
C PHE A 108 -16.05 -13.68 -11.87
N HIS A 109 -16.21 -12.42 -11.56
CA HIS A 109 -17.52 -11.78 -11.39
C HIS A 109 -18.41 -11.98 -12.62
N ALA A 110 -19.72 -11.96 -12.44
CA ALA A 110 -20.65 -11.96 -13.56
C ALA A 110 -20.50 -10.67 -14.36
N ASP A 111 -20.29 -10.80 -15.65
CA ASP A 111 -20.12 -9.70 -16.58
C ASP A 111 -20.53 -10.14 -18.00
N SER A 112 -20.95 -9.18 -18.84
CA SER A 112 -21.40 -9.45 -20.22
C SER A 112 -20.29 -10.01 -21.11
N CYS A 113 -19.02 -9.78 -20.80
CA CYS A 113 -17.88 -10.34 -21.53
C CYS A 113 -17.86 -11.87 -21.52
N PHE A 114 -18.54 -12.53 -20.57
CA PHE A 114 -18.63 -13.97 -20.45
C PHE A 114 -19.91 -14.58 -21.05
N THR A 115 -20.72 -13.82 -21.80
CA THR A 115 -21.97 -14.35 -22.36
C THR A 115 -21.72 -15.65 -23.12
N GLY A 116 -22.38 -16.74 -22.68
CA GLY A 116 -22.22 -18.09 -23.26
C GLY A 116 -20.88 -18.77 -22.95
N GLN A 117 -20.04 -18.24 -22.07
CA GLN A 117 -18.72 -18.79 -21.76
C GLN A 117 -18.53 -19.01 -20.25
N SER A 118 -17.56 -19.85 -19.90
CA SER A 118 -17.17 -20.06 -18.50
C SER A 118 -16.46 -18.85 -17.93
N ARG A 119 -16.78 -18.51 -16.66
CA ARG A 119 -16.10 -17.49 -15.86
C ARG A 119 -15.01 -18.06 -14.96
N LYS A 120 -14.64 -19.33 -15.16
CA LYS A 120 -13.66 -20.01 -14.31
C LYS A 120 -12.29 -19.39 -14.48
N LEU A 121 -11.59 -19.15 -13.36
CA LEU A 121 -10.20 -18.75 -13.37
C LEU A 121 -9.31 -19.87 -13.91
N LEU A 122 -8.49 -19.56 -14.91
CA LEU A 122 -7.56 -20.50 -15.55
C LEU A 122 -6.11 -20.00 -15.44
N ALA A 123 -5.15 -20.90 -15.63
CA ALA A 123 -3.74 -20.56 -15.69
C ALA A 123 -3.40 -19.58 -16.84
N SER A 124 -4.19 -19.60 -17.91
CA SER A 124 -4.08 -18.63 -19.02
C SER A 124 -4.41 -17.19 -18.59
N ASP A 125 -5.35 -16.98 -17.64
CA ASP A 125 -5.63 -15.64 -17.09
C ASP A 125 -4.47 -15.15 -16.23
N VAL A 126 -3.87 -16.06 -15.46
CA VAL A 126 -2.68 -15.74 -14.64
C VAL A 126 -1.49 -15.41 -15.55
N LYS A 127 -1.23 -16.21 -16.61
CA LYS A 127 -0.20 -15.86 -17.61
C LYS A 127 -0.46 -14.48 -18.19
N PHE A 128 -1.68 -14.23 -18.68
CA PHE A 128 -2.05 -12.94 -19.24
C PHE A 128 -1.81 -11.78 -18.26
N THR A 129 -2.17 -11.95 -16.99
CA THR A 129 -1.94 -10.98 -15.93
C THR A 129 -0.45 -10.63 -15.78
N LEU A 130 0.40 -11.66 -15.72
CA LEU A 130 1.85 -11.48 -15.56
C LEU A 130 2.50 -10.92 -16.84
N ASP A 131 2.03 -11.33 -18.02
CA ASP A 131 2.46 -10.74 -19.30
C ASP A 131 2.10 -9.25 -19.35
N PHE A 132 0.85 -8.91 -18.98
CA PHE A 132 0.41 -7.51 -18.91
C PHE A 132 1.26 -6.69 -17.95
N ALA A 133 1.55 -7.22 -16.76
CA ALA A 133 2.42 -6.57 -15.78
C ALA A 133 3.87 -6.37 -16.27
N CYS A 134 4.32 -7.10 -17.29
CA CYS A 134 5.62 -6.92 -17.93
C CYS A 134 5.57 -6.05 -19.20
N SER A 135 4.41 -5.51 -19.59
CA SER A 135 4.24 -4.76 -20.84
C SER A 135 4.42 -3.25 -20.68
N ARG A 136 4.53 -2.55 -21.83
CA ARG A 136 4.45 -1.07 -21.92
C ARG A 136 3.03 -0.54 -22.09
N HIS A 137 2.02 -1.33 -21.76
CA HIS A 137 0.65 -0.88 -21.89
C HIS A 137 0.41 0.37 -21.03
N ALA A 138 -0.38 1.34 -21.53
CA ALA A 138 -0.61 2.63 -20.85
C ALA A 138 -1.26 2.50 -19.46
N LEU A 139 -1.95 1.39 -19.19
CA LEU A 139 -2.53 1.09 -17.86
C LEU A 139 -1.53 0.37 -16.92
N ASN A 140 -0.29 0.14 -17.33
CA ASN A 140 0.70 -0.57 -16.51
C ASN A 140 1.76 0.40 -15.97
N GLU A 141 1.58 0.81 -14.73
CA GLU A 141 2.53 1.67 -13.99
C GLU A 141 3.59 0.86 -13.21
N GLN A 142 3.49 -0.50 -13.21
CA GLN A 142 4.23 -1.37 -12.30
C GLN A 142 5.14 -2.39 -13.00
N ALA A 143 5.51 -2.13 -14.27
CA ALA A 143 6.32 -3.06 -15.06
C ALA A 143 7.63 -3.48 -14.38
N GLN A 144 8.18 -2.63 -13.53
CA GLN A 144 9.47 -2.84 -12.86
C GLN A 144 9.43 -3.89 -11.73
N LEU A 145 8.25 -4.31 -11.28
CA LEU A 145 8.14 -5.33 -10.23
C LEU A 145 8.57 -6.72 -10.73
N LEU A 146 8.16 -7.09 -11.96
CA LEU A 146 8.37 -8.44 -12.51
C LEU A 146 9.49 -8.51 -13.54
N THR A 147 9.72 -7.47 -14.33
CA THR A 147 10.71 -7.52 -15.42
C THR A 147 12.11 -7.93 -14.97
N PRO A 148 12.62 -7.54 -13.78
CA PRO A 148 13.94 -7.99 -13.32
C PRO A 148 13.96 -9.40 -12.74
N LYS A 149 12.83 -10.14 -12.75
CA LYS A 149 12.69 -11.45 -12.10
C LYS A 149 12.42 -12.59 -13.07
N ILE A 150 11.85 -12.32 -14.24
CA ILE A 150 11.40 -13.36 -15.19
C ILE A 150 12.19 -13.27 -16.51
N ILE A 151 12.67 -14.41 -16.98
CA ILE A 151 13.42 -14.51 -18.26
C ILE A 151 12.53 -14.03 -19.41
N GLY A 152 13.08 -13.11 -20.22
CA GLY A 152 12.39 -12.55 -21.40
C GLY A 152 11.41 -11.41 -21.05
N ALA A 153 11.17 -11.09 -19.78
CA ALA A 153 10.26 -10.01 -19.41
C ALA A 153 10.81 -8.63 -19.79
N GLN A 154 12.13 -8.42 -19.71
CA GLN A 154 12.75 -7.16 -20.14
C GLN A 154 12.70 -7.00 -21.67
N ASP A 155 12.84 -8.09 -22.42
CA ASP A 155 12.72 -8.08 -23.87
C ASP A 155 11.27 -7.72 -24.27
N PHE A 156 10.29 -8.31 -23.59
CA PHE A 156 8.87 -8.03 -23.78
C PHE A 156 8.51 -6.57 -23.40
N LEU A 157 9.06 -6.04 -22.31
CA LEU A 157 8.90 -4.63 -21.95
C LEU A 157 9.48 -3.68 -23.02
N ASN A 158 10.57 -4.06 -23.68
CA ASN A 158 11.20 -3.25 -24.70
C ASN A 158 10.50 -3.32 -26.07
N ASP A 159 9.64 -4.32 -26.29
CA ASP A 159 8.81 -4.43 -27.47
C ASP A 159 7.69 -3.38 -27.45
N THR A 160 7.63 -2.58 -28.50
CA THR A 160 6.64 -1.52 -28.66
C THR A 160 5.29 -1.98 -29.23
N SER A 161 5.24 -3.23 -29.75
CA SER A 161 4.03 -3.80 -30.37
C SER A 161 2.92 -4.13 -29.36
N VAL A 162 3.29 -4.36 -28.09
CA VAL A 162 2.37 -4.79 -27.01
C VAL A 162 1.49 -5.97 -27.46
N ASP A 163 2.10 -6.95 -28.08
CA ASP A 163 1.41 -8.16 -28.55
C ASP A 163 1.40 -9.24 -27.45
N PHE A 164 0.23 -9.57 -26.95
CA PHE A 164 0.02 -10.61 -25.94
C PHE A 164 -0.18 -12.02 -26.52
N SER A 165 -0.07 -12.22 -27.83
CA SER A 165 -0.29 -13.52 -28.46
C SER A 165 0.72 -14.57 -28.00
N GLU A 166 2.00 -14.21 -27.90
CA GLU A 166 3.05 -15.06 -27.36
C GLU A 166 3.34 -14.76 -25.88
N GLY A 167 3.35 -13.47 -25.52
CA GLY A 167 3.64 -12.96 -24.17
C GLY A 167 5.10 -13.16 -23.76
N VAL A 168 5.36 -13.15 -22.46
CA VAL A 168 6.70 -13.30 -21.88
C VAL A 168 7.19 -14.74 -22.00
N ARG A 169 8.32 -14.95 -22.68
CA ARG A 169 8.93 -16.27 -22.94
C ARG A 169 9.15 -17.12 -21.68
N GLY A 170 9.41 -16.48 -20.53
CA GLY A 170 9.63 -17.17 -19.27
C GLY A 170 8.36 -17.52 -18.49
N ILE A 171 7.16 -17.33 -19.07
CA ILE A 171 5.87 -17.67 -18.46
C ILE A 171 5.17 -18.72 -19.30
N GLU A 172 5.15 -19.96 -18.82
CA GLU A 172 4.64 -21.13 -19.54
C GLU A 172 3.37 -21.68 -18.88
N VAL A 173 2.27 -21.79 -19.63
CA VAL A 173 1.06 -22.51 -19.19
C VAL A 173 1.28 -24.01 -19.43
N LEU A 174 1.23 -24.81 -18.37
CA LEU A 174 1.39 -26.27 -18.45
C LEU A 174 0.06 -27.01 -18.55
N SER A 175 -1.00 -26.45 -17.95
CA SER A 175 -2.38 -26.93 -18.02
C SER A 175 -3.34 -25.83 -17.60
N ASP A 176 -4.66 -26.07 -17.66
CA ASP A 176 -5.67 -25.11 -17.18
C ASP A 176 -5.48 -24.65 -15.73
N SER A 177 -4.77 -25.44 -14.92
CA SER A 177 -4.57 -25.17 -13.50
C SER A 177 -3.10 -25.05 -13.08
N SER A 178 -2.16 -25.04 -14.01
CA SER A 178 -0.74 -24.92 -13.66
C SER A 178 0.04 -24.10 -14.67
N LEU A 179 0.96 -23.29 -14.15
CA LEU A 179 1.91 -22.56 -14.95
C LEU A 179 3.30 -22.60 -14.30
N ARG A 180 4.31 -22.27 -15.09
CA ARG A 180 5.72 -22.22 -14.69
C ARG A 180 6.32 -20.88 -15.02
N LEU A 181 7.09 -20.32 -14.08
CA LEU A 181 7.90 -19.14 -14.29
C LEU A 181 9.37 -19.52 -14.35
N ARG A 182 10.09 -19.09 -15.38
CA ARG A 182 11.53 -19.20 -15.48
C ARG A 182 12.19 -17.95 -14.93
N LEU A 183 12.98 -18.11 -13.86
CA LEU A 183 13.50 -17.00 -13.07
C LEU A 183 14.89 -16.55 -13.55
N ILE A 184 15.18 -15.26 -13.37
CA ILE A 184 16.52 -14.67 -13.61
C ILE A 184 17.44 -14.95 -12.43
N ASP A 185 16.89 -14.89 -11.20
CA ASP A 185 17.59 -15.21 -9.97
C ASP A 185 16.81 -16.21 -9.12
N SER A 186 17.51 -16.94 -8.27
CA SER A 186 16.92 -17.97 -7.41
C SER A 186 16.27 -17.41 -6.13
N SER A 187 16.10 -16.10 -6.03
CA SER A 187 15.57 -15.43 -4.85
C SER A 187 14.07 -15.74 -4.61
N GLN A 188 13.70 -16.03 -3.37
CA GLN A 188 12.30 -16.16 -2.96
C GLN A 188 11.51 -14.84 -3.03
N THR A 189 12.15 -13.73 -3.38
CA THR A 189 11.52 -12.40 -3.51
C THR A 189 10.34 -12.43 -4.48
N ILE A 190 10.41 -13.25 -5.53
CA ILE A 190 9.30 -13.41 -6.49
C ILE A 190 7.98 -13.77 -5.77
N LEU A 191 8.00 -14.67 -4.77
CA LEU A 191 6.81 -15.04 -4.02
C LEU A 191 6.20 -13.85 -3.25
N LYS A 192 7.06 -12.97 -2.73
CA LYS A 192 6.63 -11.77 -2.02
C LYS A 192 6.10 -10.71 -2.98
N ILE A 193 6.70 -10.57 -4.16
CA ILE A 193 6.20 -9.71 -5.24
C ILE A 193 4.78 -10.15 -5.67
N LEU A 194 4.51 -11.46 -5.73
CA LEU A 194 3.18 -11.99 -6.08
C LEU A 194 2.09 -11.73 -5.02
N THR A 195 2.42 -11.06 -3.91
CA THR A 195 1.44 -10.55 -2.94
C THR A 195 1.02 -9.10 -3.23
N HIS A 196 1.69 -8.41 -4.15
CA HIS A 196 1.41 -7.00 -4.42
C HIS A 196 0.10 -6.81 -5.16
N GLN A 197 -0.73 -5.84 -4.74
CA GLN A 197 -2.07 -5.61 -5.28
C GLN A 197 -2.08 -5.27 -6.77
N SER A 198 -1.03 -4.64 -7.29
CA SER A 198 -0.91 -4.38 -8.72
C SER A 198 -0.76 -5.66 -9.57
N LEU A 199 -0.41 -6.78 -8.96
CA LEU A 199 -0.34 -8.09 -9.62
C LEU A 199 -1.58 -8.97 -9.35
N ALA A 200 -2.66 -8.37 -8.85
CA ALA A 200 -3.93 -9.06 -8.72
C ALA A 200 -4.45 -9.50 -10.09
N VAL A 201 -5.07 -10.68 -10.13
CA VAL A 201 -5.41 -11.36 -11.38
C VAL A 201 -6.54 -10.65 -12.12
N ILE A 202 -6.32 -10.40 -13.40
CA ILE A 202 -7.31 -9.84 -14.33
C ILE A 202 -7.79 -10.92 -15.32
N SER A 203 -9.02 -10.79 -15.81
CA SER A 203 -9.54 -11.71 -16.81
C SER A 203 -9.01 -11.38 -18.21
N LYS A 204 -8.37 -12.36 -18.85
CA LYS A 204 -7.99 -12.28 -20.27
C LYS A 204 -9.20 -11.98 -21.15
N LYS A 205 -10.32 -12.65 -20.88
CA LYS A 205 -11.57 -12.47 -21.63
C LYS A 205 -12.15 -11.08 -21.51
N ALA A 206 -12.10 -10.48 -20.30
CA ALA A 206 -12.55 -9.11 -20.11
C ALA A 206 -11.67 -8.13 -20.92
N PHE A 207 -10.35 -8.33 -20.92
CA PHE A 207 -9.46 -7.50 -21.73
C PHE A 207 -9.71 -7.68 -23.24
N GLU A 208 -9.90 -8.89 -23.74
CA GLU A 208 -10.26 -9.14 -25.14
C GLU A 208 -11.56 -8.45 -25.56
N THR A 209 -12.48 -8.26 -24.60
CA THR A 209 -13.77 -7.61 -24.86
C THR A 209 -13.69 -6.10 -24.78
N TYR A 210 -13.04 -5.56 -23.75
CA TYR A 210 -13.05 -4.13 -23.42
C TYR A 210 -11.78 -3.38 -23.85
N GLY A 211 -10.69 -4.07 -24.14
CA GLY A 211 -9.41 -3.48 -24.53
C GLY A 211 -8.94 -2.41 -23.55
N ASN A 212 -8.57 -1.25 -24.08
CA ASN A 212 -8.07 -0.12 -23.26
C ASN A 212 -9.11 0.48 -22.29
N THR A 213 -10.39 0.13 -22.42
CA THR A 213 -11.45 0.60 -21.51
C THR A 213 -11.70 -0.35 -20.33
N ILE A 214 -10.91 -1.42 -20.19
CA ILE A 214 -11.05 -2.42 -19.13
C ILE A 214 -11.05 -1.80 -17.71
N ALA A 215 -10.35 -0.70 -17.51
CA ALA A 215 -10.31 0.01 -16.22
C ALA A 215 -11.70 0.58 -15.80
N ASN A 216 -12.64 0.69 -16.74
CA ASN A 216 -14.03 1.09 -16.49
C ASN A 216 -14.97 -0.12 -16.31
N HIS A 217 -14.48 -1.32 -16.55
CA HIS A 217 -15.18 -2.60 -16.44
C HIS A 217 -14.41 -3.54 -15.51
N PRO A 218 -14.33 -3.23 -14.20
CA PRO A 218 -13.51 -4.00 -13.27
C PRO A 218 -14.14 -5.36 -12.96
N VAL A 219 -13.59 -6.42 -13.54
CA VAL A 219 -14.01 -7.80 -13.42
C VAL A 219 -12.91 -8.61 -12.75
N GLY A 220 -13.08 -8.94 -11.48
CA GLY A 220 -12.15 -9.70 -10.66
C GLY A 220 -12.76 -10.97 -10.08
N THR A 221 -12.08 -11.54 -9.08
CA THR A 221 -12.50 -12.77 -8.36
C THR A 221 -12.89 -12.48 -6.91
N GLY A 222 -12.78 -11.21 -6.48
CA GLY A 222 -12.86 -10.78 -5.09
C GLY A 222 -14.23 -10.86 -4.44
N PRO A 223 -14.30 -10.51 -3.13
CA PRO A 223 -15.52 -10.62 -2.33
C PRO A 223 -16.63 -9.65 -2.75
N PHE A 224 -16.30 -8.57 -3.45
CA PHE A 224 -17.28 -7.59 -3.91
C PHE A 224 -17.18 -7.38 -5.42
N THR A 225 -18.32 -7.09 -6.04
CA THR A 225 -18.45 -6.72 -7.46
C THR A 225 -18.56 -5.20 -7.57
N PHE A 226 -18.05 -4.64 -8.65
CA PHE A 226 -18.23 -3.22 -8.95
C PHE A 226 -19.69 -2.96 -9.35
N ASN A 227 -20.31 -1.96 -8.73
CA ASN A 227 -21.65 -1.51 -9.10
C ASN A 227 -21.55 -0.19 -9.89
N GLN A 228 -21.04 0.87 -9.26
CA GLN A 228 -20.92 2.17 -9.93
C GLN A 228 -19.82 3.05 -9.31
N LYS A 229 -19.33 3.99 -10.13
CA LYS A 229 -18.47 5.10 -9.72
C LYS A 229 -19.15 6.41 -10.08
N SER A 230 -19.21 7.35 -9.14
CA SER A 230 -19.84 8.66 -9.31
C SER A 230 -18.98 9.75 -8.67
N ALA A 231 -19.43 11.01 -8.73
CA ALA A 231 -18.79 12.11 -7.99
C ALA A 231 -18.83 11.94 -6.47
N GLU A 232 -19.71 11.09 -5.94
CA GLU A 232 -19.85 10.83 -4.51
C GLU A 232 -18.97 9.69 -3.99
N GLY A 233 -18.50 8.82 -4.89
CA GLY A 233 -17.68 7.67 -4.53
C GLY A 233 -17.84 6.46 -5.43
N ILE A 234 -17.37 5.33 -4.91
CA ILE A 234 -17.44 4.01 -5.56
C ILE A 234 -18.32 3.10 -4.70
N ILE A 235 -19.25 2.41 -5.34
CA ILE A 235 -20.15 1.44 -4.68
C ILE A 235 -19.81 0.05 -5.19
N PHE A 236 -19.64 -0.85 -4.25
CA PHE A 236 -19.43 -2.27 -4.47
C PHE A 236 -20.54 -3.07 -3.83
N GLU A 237 -20.95 -4.17 -4.45
CA GLU A 237 -21.97 -5.09 -3.96
C GLU A 237 -21.36 -6.45 -3.64
N ARG A 238 -22.00 -7.20 -2.76
CA ARG A 238 -21.62 -8.55 -2.39
C ARG A 238 -21.48 -9.44 -3.63
N ASN A 239 -20.37 -10.19 -3.72
CA ASN A 239 -20.25 -11.30 -4.66
C ASN A 239 -20.88 -12.57 -4.03
N PRO A 240 -22.08 -13.03 -4.47
CA PRO A 240 -22.73 -14.20 -3.86
C PRO A 240 -21.99 -15.51 -4.20
N ASN A 241 -21.12 -15.49 -5.20
CA ASN A 241 -20.35 -16.64 -5.66
C ASN A 241 -18.89 -16.60 -5.20
N TYR A 242 -18.58 -15.79 -4.19
CA TYR A 242 -17.21 -15.71 -3.67
C TYR A 242 -16.77 -17.06 -3.13
N TRP A 243 -15.56 -17.46 -3.47
CA TRP A 243 -15.06 -18.82 -3.22
C TRP A 243 -14.66 -19.10 -1.78
N ARG A 244 -14.34 -18.04 -0.96
CA ARG A 244 -13.87 -18.19 0.43
C ARG A 244 -15.02 -18.34 1.41
N SER A 245 -14.71 -19.05 2.49
CA SER A 245 -15.54 -19.14 3.70
C SER A 245 -14.71 -18.75 4.91
N ASP A 246 -15.37 -18.30 5.99
CA ASP A 246 -14.70 -18.06 7.26
C ASP A 246 -14.38 -19.37 8.00
N ASN A 247 -13.70 -19.25 9.15
CA ASN A 247 -13.32 -20.40 10.00
C ASN A 247 -14.51 -21.20 10.57
N TYR A 248 -15.74 -20.70 10.46
CA TYR A 248 -16.97 -21.39 10.87
C TYR A 248 -17.70 -22.05 9.69
N GLY A 249 -17.14 -21.89 8.48
CA GLY A 249 -17.75 -22.38 7.24
C GLY A 249 -18.87 -21.48 6.71
N ASN A 250 -18.99 -20.22 7.17
CA ASN A 250 -19.91 -19.24 6.61
C ASN A 250 -19.36 -18.71 5.28
N LYS A 251 -20.23 -18.53 4.29
CA LYS A 251 -19.85 -17.90 3.02
C LYS A 251 -19.53 -16.42 3.22
N LEU A 252 -18.51 -15.94 2.56
CA LEU A 252 -18.10 -14.54 2.56
C LEU A 252 -18.58 -13.82 1.28
N PRO A 253 -18.63 -12.48 1.28
CA PRO A 253 -18.53 -11.58 2.42
C PRO A 253 -19.84 -11.47 3.19
N PHE A 254 -19.79 -10.91 4.42
CA PHE A 254 -21.00 -10.68 5.22
C PHE A 254 -21.75 -9.42 4.82
N LEU A 255 -21.04 -8.34 4.46
CA LEU A 255 -21.64 -7.07 4.04
C LEU A 255 -22.37 -7.20 2.70
N ASP A 256 -23.51 -6.51 2.54
CA ASP A 256 -24.20 -6.40 1.24
C ASP A 256 -23.51 -5.37 0.34
N THR A 257 -23.11 -4.24 0.95
CA THR A 257 -22.56 -3.10 0.21
C THR A 257 -21.33 -2.53 0.91
N LEU A 258 -20.33 -2.20 0.12
CA LEU A 258 -19.18 -1.39 0.53
C LEU A 258 -19.19 -0.10 -0.27
N MET A 259 -19.00 1.05 0.39
CA MET A 259 -18.92 2.35 -0.28
C MET A 259 -17.64 3.07 0.10
N ILE A 260 -16.82 3.40 -0.89
CA ILE A 260 -15.71 4.34 -0.74
C ILE A 260 -16.24 5.72 -1.13
N ARG A 261 -16.31 6.65 -0.17
CA ARG A 261 -16.79 8.02 -0.39
C ARG A 261 -15.64 8.92 -0.82
N PHE A 262 -15.91 9.84 -1.74
CA PHE A 262 -14.99 10.93 -2.07
C PHE A 262 -15.34 12.14 -1.23
N GLN A 263 -14.33 12.73 -0.59
CA GLN A 263 -14.51 13.93 0.22
C GLN A 263 -14.95 15.10 -0.65
N LYS A 264 -16.01 15.79 -0.26
CA LYS A 264 -16.46 17.03 -0.89
C LYS A 264 -15.74 18.22 -0.25
N GLU A 265 -15.63 19.31 -1.00
CA GLU A 265 -15.08 20.56 -0.47
C GLU A 265 -15.91 21.04 0.73
N GLY A 266 -15.24 21.38 1.84
CA GLY A 266 -15.89 21.79 3.09
C GLY A 266 -16.48 20.64 3.94
N GLU A 267 -16.39 19.38 3.50
CA GLU A 267 -16.85 18.23 4.28
C GLU A 267 -15.80 17.81 5.30
N ASP A 268 -16.21 17.70 6.58
CA ASP A 268 -15.34 17.18 7.63
C ASP A 268 -15.50 15.66 7.75
N ILE A 269 -14.41 14.95 7.43
CA ILE A 269 -14.35 13.47 7.51
C ILE A 269 -14.48 13.02 8.97
N PHE A 270 -13.91 13.76 9.89
CA PHE A 270 -13.92 13.46 11.30
C PHE A 270 -15.35 13.57 11.87
N ASP A 271 -16.07 14.65 11.57
CA ASP A 271 -17.47 14.80 11.93
C ASP A 271 -18.35 13.69 11.32
N SER A 272 -18.05 13.27 10.10
CA SER A 272 -18.75 12.16 9.44
C SER A 272 -18.53 10.82 10.16
N PHE A 273 -17.34 10.59 10.70
CA PHE A 273 -17.01 9.41 11.46
C PHE A 273 -17.66 9.45 12.85
N THR A 274 -17.56 10.55 13.59
CA THR A 274 -18.12 10.70 14.94
C THR A 274 -19.65 10.65 14.93
N SER A 275 -20.27 11.18 13.87
CA SER A 275 -21.73 11.08 13.64
C SER A 275 -22.16 9.73 13.04
N GLN A 276 -21.26 8.74 12.95
CA GLN A 276 -21.52 7.39 12.44
C GLN A 276 -22.00 7.31 10.98
N LYS A 277 -21.75 8.35 10.17
CA LYS A 277 -22.04 8.34 8.74
C LYS A 277 -21.05 7.47 7.96
N THR A 278 -19.87 7.23 8.56
CA THR A 278 -18.84 6.32 8.03
C THR A 278 -18.35 5.39 9.14
N ASP A 279 -17.76 4.26 8.73
CA ASP A 279 -17.41 3.16 9.64
C ASP A 279 -15.92 3.07 9.95
N LEU A 280 -15.11 3.82 9.19
CA LEU A 280 -13.67 3.76 9.28
C LEU A 280 -13.07 5.14 8.99
N LEU A 281 -12.02 5.47 9.77
CA LEU A 281 -11.19 6.64 9.61
C LEU A 281 -9.72 6.19 9.48
N SER A 282 -9.05 6.54 8.39
CA SER A 282 -7.67 6.12 8.10
C SER A 282 -6.64 7.25 8.15
N ALA A 283 -7.10 8.47 8.30
CA ALA A 283 -6.26 9.64 8.56
C ALA A 283 -6.92 10.42 9.69
N ILE A 284 -6.27 10.49 10.84
CA ILE A 284 -6.79 11.19 12.00
C ILE A 284 -6.12 12.58 12.01
N PRO A 285 -6.90 13.67 11.98
CA PRO A 285 -6.31 14.99 12.18
C PRO A 285 -5.63 15.05 13.56
N ILE A 286 -4.36 15.47 13.60
CA ILE A 286 -3.53 15.46 14.82
C ILE A 286 -4.20 16.22 15.97
N ASN A 287 -4.86 17.34 15.68
CA ASN A 287 -5.62 18.13 16.66
C ASN A 287 -6.82 17.39 17.25
N GLU A 288 -7.34 16.36 16.58
CA GLU A 288 -8.51 15.61 17.00
C GLU A 288 -8.19 14.32 17.78
N ILE A 289 -6.91 13.91 17.80
CA ILE A 289 -6.48 12.71 18.53
C ILE A 289 -6.89 12.78 20.00
N ASN A 290 -6.65 13.91 20.64
CA ASN A 290 -6.95 14.08 22.06
C ASN A 290 -8.46 14.13 22.36
N SER A 291 -9.29 14.63 21.42
CA SER A 291 -10.74 14.70 21.59
C SER A 291 -11.41 13.33 21.45
N LEU A 292 -10.85 12.46 20.60
CA LEU A 292 -11.36 11.11 20.37
C LEU A 292 -10.87 10.06 21.36
N PHE A 293 -9.59 10.14 21.73
CA PHE A 293 -8.88 9.00 22.31
C PHE A 293 -8.10 9.31 23.59
N GLY A 294 -8.14 10.56 24.07
CA GLY A 294 -7.19 11.03 25.06
C GLY A 294 -5.82 11.22 24.41
N THR A 295 -4.99 10.20 24.45
CA THR A 295 -3.72 10.16 23.71
C THR A 295 -3.71 9.02 22.71
N LEU A 296 -2.92 9.11 21.65
CA LEU A 296 -2.69 7.99 20.74
C LEU A 296 -2.14 6.76 21.48
N SER A 297 -1.38 6.97 22.57
CA SER A 297 -0.92 5.90 23.46
C SER A 297 -2.07 5.15 24.11
N ASP A 298 -3.05 5.87 24.65
CA ASP A 298 -4.24 5.24 25.26
C ASP A 298 -5.04 4.42 24.25
N ALA A 299 -5.16 4.93 23.03
CA ALA A 299 -5.81 4.22 21.95
C ALA A 299 -5.04 2.96 21.53
N LYS A 300 -3.69 3.04 21.42
CA LYS A 300 -2.81 1.90 21.12
C LYS A 300 -2.90 0.81 22.19
N GLU A 301 -3.05 1.20 23.45
CA GLU A 301 -3.19 0.28 24.59
C GLU A 301 -4.61 -0.29 24.76
N GLY A 302 -5.54 0.06 23.86
CA GLY A 302 -6.91 -0.43 23.88
C GLY A 302 -7.77 0.15 25.01
N LYS A 303 -7.39 1.26 25.63
CA LYS A 303 -8.15 1.94 26.68
C LYS A 303 -9.39 2.68 26.17
N ASN A 304 -9.50 2.90 24.86
CA ASN A 304 -10.66 3.51 24.25
C ASN A 304 -11.75 2.48 23.99
N ILE A 305 -12.89 2.64 24.65
CA ILE A 305 -14.06 1.76 24.52
C ILE A 305 -15.05 2.20 23.43
N LEU A 306 -14.89 3.41 22.87
CA LEU A 306 -15.82 3.97 21.87
C LEU A 306 -15.49 3.54 20.45
N HIS A 307 -14.22 3.20 20.18
CA HIS A 307 -13.74 2.86 18.85
C HIS A 307 -12.71 1.71 18.93
N LYS A 308 -12.61 0.94 17.85
CA LYS A 308 -11.55 -0.05 17.69
C LYS A 308 -10.40 0.57 16.91
N VAL A 309 -9.22 0.64 17.50
CA VAL A 309 -8.01 1.14 16.85
C VAL A 309 -7.14 -0.02 16.38
N GLN A 310 -6.72 0.00 15.14
CA GLN A 310 -5.64 -0.86 14.64
C GLN A 310 -4.43 0.02 14.35
N HIS A 311 -3.35 -0.25 15.06
CA HIS A 311 -2.05 0.37 14.86
C HIS A 311 -1.11 -0.65 14.26
N LYS A 312 -0.49 -0.29 13.13
CA LYS A 312 0.52 -1.10 12.46
C LYS A 312 1.80 -0.29 12.31
N LYS A 313 2.93 -0.92 12.58
CA LYS A 313 4.21 -0.34 12.17
C LYS A 313 4.24 -0.28 10.65
N GLY A 314 4.45 0.94 10.15
CA GLY A 314 4.36 1.18 8.72
C GLY A 314 5.60 0.69 7.97
N VAL A 315 5.40 0.40 6.72
CA VAL A 315 6.44 0.09 5.74
C VAL A 315 6.83 1.32 4.91
N LYS A 316 6.47 2.53 5.40
CA LYS A 316 6.86 3.81 4.80
C LYS A 316 8.00 4.41 5.60
N VAL A 317 9.07 4.78 4.90
CA VAL A 317 10.19 5.56 5.45
C VAL A 317 10.22 6.94 4.81
N ASN A 318 10.38 7.97 5.63
CA ASN A 318 10.62 9.34 5.17
C ASN A 318 12.08 9.70 5.40
N PHE A 319 12.70 10.37 4.42
CA PHE A 319 14.14 10.63 4.42
C PHE A 319 14.51 11.91 3.64
N LEU A 320 15.71 12.43 3.93
CA LEU A 320 16.39 13.36 3.05
C LEU A 320 17.27 12.58 2.09
N GLU A 321 17.32 12.99 0.85
CA GLU A 321 18.14 12.37 -0.17
C GLU A 321 19.00 13.44 -0.86
N PHE A 322 20.15 12.99 -1.35
CA PHE A 322 21.13 13.87 -1.96
C PHE A 322 21.52 13.37 -3.35
N ASP A 323 21.78 14.29 -4.27
CA ASP A 323 22.51 13.96 -5.49
C ASP A 323 24.00 13.80 -5.16
N CYS A 324 24.47 12.56 -5.11
CA CYS A 324 25.86 12.23 -4.78
C CYS A 324 26.89 12.61 -5.85
N ASN A 325 26.45 13.00 -7.06
CA ASN A 325 27.32 13.45 -8.13
C ASN A 325 27.48 14.97 -8.18
N THR A 326 26.55 15.72 -7.61
CA THR A 326 26.47 17.18 -7.75
C THR A 326 26.98 17.89 -6.49
N ALA A 327 27.78 18.96 -6.68
CA ALA A 327 28.17 19.80 -5.55
C ALA A 327 26.95 20.47 -4.93
N PRO A 328 26.94 20.65 -3.58
CA PRO A 328 28.01 20.33 -2.63
C PRO A 328 27.95 18.89 -2.08
N PHE A 329 26.97 18.05 -2.53
CA PHE A 329 26.69 16.73 -1.95
C PHE A 329 27.48 15.59 -2.58
N ASN A 330 28.32 15.83 -3.58
CA ASN A 330 29.36 14.88 -3.97
C ASN A 330 30.38 14.63 -2.84
N ASP A 331 30.51 15.57 -1.88
CA ASP A 331 31.30 15.39 -0.67
C ASP A 331 30.51 14.65 0.44
N SER A 332 30.92 13.43 0.74
CA SER A 332 30.30 12.61 1.78
C SER A 332 30.43 13.22 3.20
N ASN A 333 31.42 14.09 3.45
CA ASN A 333 31.56 14.72 4.77
C ASN A 333 30.42 15.71 5.04
N LEU A 334 29.95 16.44 4.02
CA LEU A 334 28.79 17.31 4.18
C LEU A 334 27.52 16.49 4.47
N ARG A 335 27.30 15.39 3.73
CA ARG A 335 26.17 14.48 3.97
C ARG A 335 26.21 13.90 5.39
N LYS A 336 27.39 13.46 5.85
CA LYS A 336 27.60 12.97 7.23
C LYS A 336 27.38 14.07 8.28
N ALA A 337 27.74 15.31 8.00
CA ALA A 337 27.47 16.42 8.90
C ALA A 337 25.97 16.61 9.12
N ILE A 338 25.18 16.58 8.05
CA ILE A 338 23.71 16.66 8.12
C ILE A 338 23.14 15.42 8.85
N TYR A 339 23.58 14.21 8.49
CA TYR A 339 23.13 12.95 9.11
C TYR A 339 23.23 12.96 10.63
N HIS A 340 24.36 13.47 11.17
CA HIS A 340 24.58 13.56 12.61
C HIS A 340 23.96 14.80 13.27
N ALA A 341 23.48 15.77 12.50
CA ALA A 341 22.82 16.95 13.03
C ALA A 341 21.28 16.82 13.11
N VAL A 342 20.71 15.77 12.49
CA VAL A 342 19.26 15.52 12.50
C VAL A 342 18.86 14.77 13.77
N ASP A 343 18.04 15.39 14.60
CA ASP A 343 17.41 14.78 15.78
C ASP A 343 16.08 14.12 15.37
N ARG A 344 16.13 12.82 15.14
CA ARG A 344 14.97 12.03 14.68
C ARG A 344 13.92 11.84 15.77
N GLN A 345 14.36 11.80 17.03
CA GLN A 345 13.46 11.67 18.17
C GLN A 345 12.60 12.91 18.35
N GLU A 346 13.19 14.10 18.17
CA GLU A 346 12.45 15.35 18.21
C GLU A 346 11.40 15.43 17.09
N ILE A 347 11.73 15.01 15.85
CA ILE A 347 10.76 14.98 14.75
C ILE A 347 9.53 14.14 15.15
N CYS A 348 9.76 12.93 15.66
CA CYS A 348 8.66 12.05 16.04
C CYS A 348 7.86 12.55 17.24
N ARG A 349 8.53 13.13 18.26
CA ARG A 349 7.88 13.62 19.47
C ARG A 349 7.08 14.89 19.23
N ASP A 350 7.69 15.89 18.58
CA ASP A 350 7.19 17.28 18.58
C ASP A 350 6.34 17.60 17.33
N PHE A 351 6.49 16.84 16.25
CA PHE A 351 5.78 17.10 15.00
C PHE A 351 4.86 15.97 14.56
N LEU A 352 5.17 14.71 14.89
CA LEU A 352 4.35 13.55 14.53
C LEU A 352 3.50 13.03 15.70
N PHE A 353 3.66 13.60 16.90
CA PHE A 353 2.87 13.27 18.10
C PHE A 353 2.74 11.76 18.37
N GLY A 354 3.78 10.98 17.98
CA GLY A 354 3.81 9.53 18.14
C GLY A 354 3.22 8.72 16.99
N GLU A 355 2.81 9.35 15.89
CA GLU A 355 2.39 8.66 14.65
C GLU A 355 3.57 8.17 13.79
N GLY A 356 4.74 8.03 14.37
CA GLY A 356 5.94 7.53 13.72
C GLY A 356 7.00 7.11 14.71
N SER A 357 7.95 6.36 14.20
CA SER A 357 9.12 5.92 14.98
C SER A 357 10.41 6.42 14.33
N PRO A 358 11.41 6.87 15.14
CA PRO A 358 12.64 7.43 14.60
C PRO A 358 13.46 6.38 13.85
N ALA A 359 13.92 6.72 12.63
CA ALA A 359 14.72 5.83 11.78
C ALA A 359 16.21 5.85 12.16
N GLU A 360 16.53 5.53 13.41
CA GLU A 360 17.89 5.55 13.96
C GLU A 360 18.76 4.39 13.45
N GLN A 361 18.12 3.27 13.11
CA GLN A 361 18.79 2.07 12.59
C GLN A 361 19.18 2.19 11.11
N GLY A 362 18.61 3.13 10.38
CA GLY A 362 18.82 3.31 8.95
C GLY A 362 17.53 3.26 8.15
N LEU A 363 17.64 2.90 6.87
CA LEU A 363 16.56 2.99 5.90
C LEU A 363 15.45 1.94 6.10
N LEU A 364 15.75 0.80 6.74
CA LEU A 364 14.80 -0.31 6.87
C LEU A 364 13.94 -0.20 8.13
N PRO A 365 12.60 -0.26 8.02
CA PRO A 365 11.73 -0.27 9.18
C PRO A 365 11.85 -1.59 9.97
N SER A 366 11.48 -1.54 11.25
CA SER A 366 11.37 -2.75 12.07
C SER A 366 10.06 -3.48 11.77
N VAL A 367 10.06 -4.31 10.73
CA VAL A 367 8.90 -5.05 10.23
C VAL A 367 9.12 -6.55 10.32
N PRO A 368 8.07 -7.38 10.31
CA PRO A 368 8.18 -8.82 10.56
C PRO A 368 9.13 -9.57 9.62
N PHE A 369 9.27 -9.13 8.38
CA PHE A 369 10.09 -9.77 7.34
C PHE A 369 11.54 -9.28 7.28
N PHE A 370 11.94 -8.34 8.17
CA PHE A 370 13.31 -7.85 8.29
C PHE A 370 13.63 -7.56 9.76
N LYS A 371 14.75 -8.03 10.24
CA LYS A 371 15.24 -7.76 11.59
C LYS A 371 16.64 -7.15 11.53
N TYR A 372 16.75 -5.88 11.94
CA TYR A 372 18.07 -5.28 12.13
C TYR A 372 18.72 -5.86 13.38
N THR A 373 19.87 -6.53 13.20
CA THR A 373 20.54 -7.28 14.26
C THR A 373 21.68 -6.50 14.92
N ARG A 374 22.05 -5.35 14.36
CA ARG A 374 23.14 -4.51 14.87
C ARG A 374 22.67 -3.64 16.04
N SER A 375 23.63 -3.25 16.91
CA SER A 375 23.34 -2.30 17.97
C SER A 375 22.96 -0.93 17.39
N ILE A 376 21.74 -0.49 17.68
CA ILE A 376 21.27 0.82 17.30
C ILE A 376 21.86 1.85 18.24
N LYS A 377 22.65 2.76 17.71
CA LYS A 377 23.10 3.96 18.43
C LYS A 377 22.42 5.17 17.81
N ASN A 378 21.80 5.99 18.65
CA ASN A 378 21.24 7.26 18.16
C ASN A 378 22.33 8.02 17.38
N PRO A 379 22.14 8.24 16.07
CA PRO A 379 23.14 8.87 15.23
C PRO A 379 23.28 10.37 15.49
N TYR A 380 22.35 11.00 16.23
CA TYR A 380 22.38 12.41 16.55
C TYR A 380 23.57 12.78 17.43
N ASN A 381 24.50 13.56 16.88
CA ASN A 381 25.72 13.98 17.55
C ASN A 381 26.27 15.26 16.92
N LEU A 382 25.94 16.40 17.50
CA LEU A 382 26.36 17.71 17.00
C LEU A 382 27.88 17.94 17.01
N ARG A 383 28.62 17.29 17.93
CA ARG A 383 30.09 17.37 17.94
C ARG A 383 30.67 16.69 16.72
N LEU A 384 30.15 15.50 16.41
CA LEU A 384 30.55 14.73 15.25
C LEU A 384 30.11 15.41 13.94
N ALA A 385 28.90 15.96 13.90
CA ALA A 385 28.40 16.75 12.78
C ALA A 385 29.32 17.92 12.43
N LYS A 386 29.70 18.74 13.44
CA LYS A 386 30.66 19.84 13.27
C LYS A 386 32.06 19.36 12.84
N SER A 387 32.48 18.17 13.28
CA SER A 387 33.76 17.60 12.87
C SER A 387 33.75 17.23 11.39
N TYR A 388 32.66 16.61 10.88
CA TYR A 388 32.50 16.31 9.47
C TYR A 388 32.36 17.56 8.62
N LEU A 389 31.61 18.57 9.07
CA LEU A 389 31.49 19.84 8.34
C LEU A 389 32.85 20.51 8.12
N ARG A 390 33.74 20.54 9.14
CA ARG A 390 35.09 21.07 8.98
C ARG A 390 35.97 20.32 7.99
N LYS A 391 35.64 19.05 7.71
CA LYS A 391 36.33 18.22 6.72
C LYS A 391 35.71 18.31 5.34
N SER A 392 34.54 18.93 5.23
CA SER A 392 33.83 19.05 3.98
C SER A 392 34.35 20.20 3.12
N SER A 393 34.04 20.13 1.83
CA SER A 393 34.32 21.18 0.86
C SER A 393 33.34 22.35 0.91
N TYR A 394 32.31 22.30 1.75
CA TYR A 394 31.30 23.35 1.91
C TYR A 394 31.94 24.65 2.41
N LYS A 395 31.64 25.75 1.73
CA LYS A 395 32.09 27.09 2.12
C LYS A 395 30.93 27.85 2.76
N GLU A 396 31.21 28.56 3.84
CA GLU A 396 30.21 29.42 4.47
C GLU A 396 29.71 30.45 3.44
N GLY A 397 28.41 30.50 3.22
CA GLY A 397 27.76 31.33 2.22
C GLY A 397 27.25 30.57 0.97
N ASP A 398 27.74 29.37 0.69
CA ASP A 398 27.20 28.54 -0.39
C ASP A 398 25.73 28.21 -0.08
N THR A 399 24.83 28.53 -1.00
CA THR A 399 23.40 28.29 -0.81
C THR A 399 23.04 26.86 -1.15
N ILE A 400 22.41 26.15 -0.23
CA ILE A 400 21.81 24.83 -0.43
C ILE A 400 20.31 25.00 -0.53
N ILE A 401 19.70 24.51 -1.61
CA ILE A 401 18.25 24.50 -1.76
C ILE A 401 17.72 23.13 -1.32
N PHE A 402 16.78 23.17 -0.38
CA PHE A 402 16.07 21.99 0.10
C PHE A 402 14.68 21.95 -0.53
N HIS A 403 14.45 21.03 -1.48
CA HIS A 403 13.18 20.88 -2.19
C HIS A 403 12.23 19.96 -1.42
N VAL A 404 11.00 20.43 -1.20
CA VAL A 404 9.93 19.67 -0.52
C VAL A 404 8.64 19.74 -1.31
N SER A 405 7.74 18.76 -1.13
CA SER A 405 6.38 18.76 -1.69
C SER A 405 5.35 18.71 -0.57
N THR A 406 5.52 19.59 0.42
CA THR A 406 4.64 19.70 1.58
C THR A 406 3.59 20.78 1.37
N LYS A 407 2.40 20.60 1.94
CA LYS A 407 1.40 21.66 2.05
C LYS A 407 1.84 22.64 3.14
N GLU A 408 1.84 23.92 2.84
CA GLU A 408 2.21 24.96 3.80
C GLU A 408 1.40 24.86 5.10
N GLY A 409 2.10 24.88 6.24
CA GLY A 409 1.51 24.75 7.56
C GLY A 409 1.16 23.33 8.01
N SER A 410 1.33 22.32 7.15
CA SER A 410 1.18 20.91 7.54
C SER A 410 2.24 20.50 8.58
N PRO A 411 2.05 19.40 9.32
CA PRO A 411 3.07 18.87 10.23
C PRO A 411 4.41 18.63 9.54
N GLU A 412 4.38 18.09 8.33
CA GLU A 412 5.57 17.83 7.51
C GLU A 412 6.28 19.13 7.14
N ASP A 413 5.53 20.15 6.79
CA ASP A 413 6.08 21.48 6.47
C ASP A 413 6.74 22.13 7.70
N LYS A 414 6.08 22.05 8.84
CA LYS A 414 6.58 22.62 10.11
C LYS A 414 7.90 21.97 10.53
N TRP A 415 8.03 20.65 10.45
CA TRP A 415 9.30 20.02 10.81
C TRP A 415 10.39 20.28 9.76
N CYS A 416 10.07 20.40 8.46
CA CYS A 416 11.02 20.80 7.44
C CYS A 416 11.60 22.19 7.72
N LEU A 417 10.75 23.15 8.09
CA LEU A 417 11.18 24.50 8.50
C LEU A 417 12.04 24.45 9.76
N ASN A 418 11.64 23.67 10.76
CA ASN A 418 12.43 23.48 11.99
C ASN A 418 13.81 22.89 11.67
N LEU A 419 13.88 21.88 10.80
CA LEU A 419 15.13 21.28 10.38
C LEU A 419 16.06 22.30 9.72
N VAL A 420 15.54 23.10 8.79
CA VAL A 420 16.31 24.18 8.13
C VAL A 420 16.87 25.15 9.16
N GLU A 421 16.05 25.61 10.08
CA GLU A 421 16.47 26.54 11.13
C GLU A 421 17.54 25.94 12.05
N LYS A 422 17.37 24.68 12.45
CA LYS A 422 18.37 23.95 13.24
C LYS A 422 19.71 23.81 12.53
N LEU A 423 19.71 23.40 11.27
CA LEU A 423 20.94 23.23 10.50
C LEU A 423 21.64 24.59 10.26
N ARG A 424 20.87 25.66 10.02
CA ARG A 424 21.42 27.04 9.98
C ARG A 424 22.10 27.42 11.28
N ARG A 425 21.41 27.23 12.40
CA ARG A 425 21.90 27.61 13.73
C ARG A 425 23.08 26.77 14.21
N THR A 426 23.03 25.45 14.00
CA THR A 426 24.00 24.51 14.59
C THR A 426 25.24 24.30 13.72
N LEU A 427 25.05 24.29 12.38
CA LEU A 427 26.12 24.04 11.39
C LEU A 427 26.45 25.28 10.54
N ARG A 428 25.74 26.39 10.69
CA ARG A 428 25.88 27.59 9.85
C ARG A 428 25.73 27.32 8.34
N LEU A 429 24.89 26.32 7.99
CA LEU A 429 24.58 26.03 6.59
C LEU A 429 23.61 27.10 6.07
N ASN A 430 23.89 27.67 4.89
CA ASN A 430 22.96 28.57 4.21
C ASN A 430 21.91 27.75 3.45
N LEU A 431 20.91 27.25 4.18
CA LEU A 431 19.82 26.43 3.64
C LEU A 431 18.60 27.30 3.31
N ARG A 432 17.99 27.05 2.16
CA ARG A 432 16.72 27.64 1.74
C ARG A 432 15.73 26.54 1.40
N LEU A 433 14.57 26.52 2.06
CA LEU A 433 13.48 25.59 1.74
C LEU A 433 12.69 26.12 0.54
N GLU A 434 12.49 25.28 -0.46
CA GLU A 434 11.61 25.53 -1.62
C GLU A 434 10.51 24.49 -1.72
N ARG A 435 9.25 24.97 -1.68
CA ARG A 435 8.06 24.15 -1.87
C ARG A 435 7.76 24.06 -3.36
N LYS A 436 7.57 22.84 -3.86
CA LYS A 436 7.21 22.53 -5.23
C LYS A 436 6.06 21.52 -5.23
N SER A 437 5.27 21.48 -6.26
CA SER A 437 4.40 20.33 -6.50
C SER A 437 5.23 19.05 -6.63
N PHE A 438 4.62 17.90 -6.43
CA PHE A 438 5.33 16.61 -6.57
C PHE A 438 6.00 16.48 -7.93
N ASN A 439 5.26 16.78 -9.01
CA ASN A 439 5.77 16.68 -10.38
C ASN A 439 6.91 17.65 -10.68
N GLU A 440 6.80 18.91 -10.24
CA GLU A 440 7.88 19.90 -10.41
C GLU A 440 9.15 19.47 -9.67
N LYS A 441 9.01 18.99 -8.42
CA LYS A 441 10.15 18.47 -7.65
C LYS A 441 10.79 17.27 -8.37
N MET A 442 10.00 16.33 -8.88
CA MET A 442 10.53 15.17 -9.61
C MET A 442 11.25 15.59 -10.90
N ASN A 443 10.73 16.57 -11.62
CA ASN A 443 11.39 17.11 -12.81
C ASN A 443 12.76 17.76 -12.48
N LEU A 444 12.84 18.52 -11.37
CA LEU A 444 14.11 19.11 -10.90
C LEU A 444 15.13 18.02 -10.52
N ILE A 445 14.69 16.97 -9.85
CA ILE A 445 15.54 15.84 -9.46
C ILE A 445 16.06 15.12 -10.71
N GLN A 446 15.16 14.73 -11.63
CA GLN A 446 15.51 13.99 -12.84
C GLN A 446 16.42 14.78 -13.79
N SER A 447 16.29 16.12 -13.82
CA SER A 447 17.14 16.99 -14.60
C SER A 447 18.48 17.35 -13.92
N GLY A 448 18.74 16.83 -12.70
CA GLY A 448 19.97 17.12 -11.93
C GLY A 448 20.03 18.55 -11.36
N LEU A 449 18.90 19.27 -11.31
CA LEU A 449 18.81 20.64 -10.79
C LEU A 449 18.51 20.68 -9.28
N ALA A 450 18.12 19.57 -8.69
CA ALA A 450 17.94 19.43 -7.24
C ALA A 450 19.10 18.64 -6.65
N SER A 451 19.80 19.22 -5.67
CA SER A 451 20.91 18.56 -4.98
C SER A 451 20.52 17.96 -3.61
N MET A 452 19.44 18.46 -2.98
CA MET A 452 18.88 17.96 -1.71
C MET A 452 17.36 18.04 -1.75
N TRP A 453 16.69 16.95 -1.37
CA TRP A 453 15.22 16.92 -1.32
C TRP A 453 14.69 16.01 -0.22
N MET A 454 13.44 16.27 0.19
CA MET A 454 12.67 15.35 1.00
C MET A 454 11.98 14.33 0.11
N SER A 455 12.03 13.07 0.50
CA SER A 455 11.35 11.97 -0.16
C SER A 455 10.76 11.00 0.87
N GLY A 456 9.91 10.11 0.39
CA GLY A 456 9.38 8.98 1.15
C GLY A 456 9.29 7.76 0.24
N PHE A 457 9.41 6.60 0.84
CA PHE A 457 9.28 5.33 0.14
C PHE A 457 8.39 4.37 0.93
N ILE A 458 7.44 3.77 0.24
CA ILE A 458 6.62 2.69 0.76
C ILE A 458 7.11 1.40 0.10
N SER A 459 7.36 0.36 0.89
CA SER A 459 7.74 -0.93 0.34
C SER A 459 6.64 -1.51 -0.55
N ASP A 460 6.99 -1.98 -1.72
CA ASP A 460 6.04 -2.60 -2.66
C ASP A 460 5.64 -4.02 -2.20
N TYR A 461 6.54 -4.72 -1.54
CA TYR A 461 6.32 -6.11 -1.08
C TYR A 461 7.07 -6.38 0.24
N PRO A 462 6.68 -7.41 1.01
CA PRO A 462 7.24 -7.68 2.34
C PRO A 462 8.67 -8.25 2.28
N ASP A 463 9.62 -7.42 1.81
CA ASP A 463 11.04 -7.76 1.73
C ASP A 463 11.95 -6.53 1.88
N ALA A 464 13.07 -6.70 2.58
CA ALA A 464 14.09 -5.66 2.72
C ALA A 464 14.69 -5.24 1.38
N GLU A 465 14.73 -6.14 0.38
CA GLU A 465 15.19 -5.86 -0.97
C GLU A 465 14.49 -4.65 -1.58
N SER A 466 13.16 -4.50 -1.36
CA SER A 466 12.37 -3.38 -1.88
C SER A 466 12.97 -2.02 -1.50
N PHE A 467 13.42 -1.83 -0.25
CA PHE A 467 14.04 -0.59 0.22
C PHE A 467 15.46 -0.36 -0.28
N LEU A 468 16.18 -1.43 -0.61
CA LEU A 468 17.61 -1.38 -0.96
C LEU A 468 17.85 -1.29 -2.47
N MET A 469 16.90 -1.79 -3.28
CA MET A 469 16.99 -1.78 -4.75
C MET A 469 17.22 -0.38 -5.36
N PRO A 470 16.66 0.73 -4.83
CA PRO A 470 16.96 2.07 -5.32
C PRO A 470 18.46 2.45 -5.29
N TYR A 471 19.24 1.88 -4.38
CA TYR A 471 20.67 2.14 -4.20
C TYR A 471 21.57 1.12 -4.88
N TYR A 472 21.01 0.07 -5.48
CA TYR A 472 21.74 -0.94 -6.23
C TYR A 472 22.03 -0.47 -7.65
N SER A 473 23.34 -0.25 -7.99
CA SER A 473 23.72 0.40 -9.25
C SER A 473 23.37 -0.43 -10.49
N LYS A 474 23.35 -1.76 -10.36
CA LYS A 474 22.98 -2.70 -11.43
C LYS A 474 21.46 -2.79 -11.66
N ASN A 475 20.65 -2.17 -10.82
CA ASN A 475 19.21 -2.09 -11.04
C ASN A 475 18.93 -1.27 -12.30
N LYS A 476 18.51 -1.94 -13.38
CA LYS A 476 18.14 -1.32 -14.66
C LYS A 476 16.68 -0.86 -14.67
N GLY A 477 15.91 -1.20 -13.64
CA GLY A 477 14.55 -0.78 -13.48
C GLY A 477 14.47 0.72 -13.19
N GLY A 478 13.52 1.41 -13.82
CA GLY A 478 13.27 2.84 -13.66
C GLY A 478 12.61 3.19 -12.34
N SER A 479 13.18 2.76 -11.21
CA SER A 479 12.71 3.25 -9.92
C SER A 479 12.85 4.76 -9.88
N SER A 480 11.76 5.47 -9.64
CA SER A 480 11.75 6.92 -9.41
C SER A 480 12.67 7.37 -8.27
N LEU A 481 13.24 6.40 -7.54
CA LEU A 481 14.15 6.62 -6.41
C LEU A 481 15.64 6.49 -6.76
N LYS A 482 16.01 6.14 -7.99
CA LYS A 482 17.42 6.07 -8.42
C LYS A 482 18.06 7.44 -8.67
N ASN A 483 17.56 8.46 -8.01
CA ASN A 483 17.93 9.85 -8.27
C ASN A 483 19.15 10.33 -7.47
N SER A 484 19.59 9.55 -6.47
CA SER A 484 20.77 9.91 -5.65
C SER A 484 22.10 9.77 -6.37
N HIS A 485 22.13 9.16 -7.56
CA HIS A 485 23.35 8.80 -8.30
C HIS A 485 24.41 8.08 -7.44
N PHE A 486 23.95 7.40 -6.39
CA PHE A 486 24.83 6.64 -5.51
C PHE A 486 25.36 5.41 -6.21
N VAL A 487 26.69 5.23 -6.17
CA VAL A 487 27.37 4.04 -6.70
C VAL A 487 28.35 3.52 -5.64
N SER A 488 28.26 2.24 -5.34
CA SER A 488 29.16 1.55 -4.41
C SER A 488 29.34 0.10 -4.83
N LEU A 489 30.52 -0.26 -5.30
CA LEU A 489 30.84 -1.65 -5.65
C LEU A 489 30.69 -2.60 -4.46
N GLU A 490 31.02 -2.13 -3.26
CA GLU A 490 30.88 -2.88 -2.01
C GLU A 490 29.39 -3.19 -1.74
N PHE A 491 28.50 -2.19 -1.86
CA PHE A 491 27.06 -2.35 -1.72
C PHE A 491 26.52 -3.32 -2.77
N ASP A 492 26.89 -3.13 -4.03
CA ASP A 492 26.42 -3.97 -5.13
C ASP A 492 26.82 -5.43 -4.95
N THR A 493 28.06 -5.68 -4.49
CA THR A 493 28.56 -7.04 -4.25
C THR A 493 27.76 -7.73 -3.11
N ILE A 494 27.42 -7.00 -2.04
CA ILE A 494 26.62 -7.55 -0.93
C ILE A 494 25.18 -7.77 -1.37
N MET A 495 24.60 -6.86 -2.17
CA MET A 495 23.26 -7.06 -2.74
C MET A 495 23.20 -8.28 -3.66
N ASP A 496 24.21 -8.52 -4.50
CA ASP A 496 24.30 -9.73 -5.33
C ASP A 496 24.24 -11.00 -4.47
N LYS A 497 24.99 -11.04 -3.35
CA LYS A 497 24.97 -12.16 -2.40
C LYS A 497 23.59 -12.31 -1.77
N ALA A 498 22.99 -11.21 -1.26
CA ALA A 498 21.66 -11.25 -0.66
C ALA A 498 20.59 -11.81 -1.61
N ARG A 499 20.70 -11.51 -2.91
CA ARG A 499 19.76 -11.98 -3.94
C ARG A 499 19.98 -13.44 -4.34
N ALA A 500 21.18 -13.97 -4.16
CA ALA A 500 21.53 -15.35 -4.51
C ALA A 500 21.19 -16.35 -3.36
N VAL A 501 21.11 -15.89 -2.11
CA VAL A 501 20.91 -16.76 -0.94
C VAL A 501 19.42 -17.01 -0.69
N MET A 502 19.09 -18.30 -0.50
CA MET A 502 17.73 -18.75 -0.17
C MET A 502 17.48 -18.82 1.34
N GLU A 503 18.54 -19.01 2.14
CA GLU A 503 18.42 -19.13 3.58
C GLU A 503 18.09 -17.76 4.20
N PRO A 504 16.94 -17.62 4.93
CA PRO A 504 16.46 -16.31 5.38
C PRO A 504 17.39 -15.60 6.36
N ILE A 505 18.07 -16.33 7.27
CA ILE A 505 18.93 -15.72 8.29
C ILE A 505 20.19 -15.14 7.61
N GLU A 506 20.84 -15.90 6.74
CA GLU A 506 22.02 -15.44 6.01
C GLU A 506 21.67 -14.26 5.09
N ARG A 507 20.54 -14.34 4.41
CA ARG A 507 20.03 -13.26 3.56
C ARG A 507 19.79 -11.97 4.36
N ASN A 508 19.23 -12.09 5.56
CA ASN A 508 19.02 -10.96 6.45
C ASN A 508 20.34 -10.31 6.90
N GLU A 509 21.39 -11.08 7.12
CA GLU A 509 22.73 -10.55 7.44
C GLU A 509 23.32 -9.74 6.29
N TYR A 510 23.18 -10.16 5.04
CA TYR A 510 23.59 -9.36 3.89
C TYR A 510 22.81 -8.05 3.79
N PHE A 511 21.51 -8.04 4.06
CA PHE A 511 20.74 -6.81 4.10
C PHE A 511 21.19 -5.87 5.23
N ASN A 512 21.54 -6.40 6.41
CA ASN A 512 22.13 -5.60 7.48
C ASN A 512 23.45 -4.94 7.04
N LEU A 513 24.31 -5.66 6.33
CA LEU A 513 25.55 -5.10 5.77
C LEU A 513 25.26 -3.99 4.75
N CYS A 514 24.25 -4.15 3.90
CA CYS A 514 23.82 -3.10 2.98
C CYS A 514 23.39 -1.83 3.73
N VAL A 515 22.61 -1.97 4.81
CA VAL A 515 22.20 -0.84 5.66
C VAL A 515 23.40 -0.15 6.29
N ASP A 516 24.38 -0.92 6.79
CA ASP A 516 25.60 -0.38 7.38
C ASP A 516 26.39 0.46 6.35
N ILE A 517 26.49 -0.01 5.10
CA ILE A 517 27.14 0.73 4.01
C ILE A 517 26.40 2.04 3.71
N LEU A 518 25.06 2.03 3.63
CA LEU A 518 24.27 3.25 3.43
C LEU A 518 24.45 4.23 4.59
N ASN A 519 24.43 3.76 5.84
CA ASN A 519 24.66 4.60 7.02
C ASN A 519 26.08 5.18 7.05
N GLN A 520 27.07 4.47 6.52
CA GLN A 520 28.46 4.93 6.46
C GLN A 520 28.70 5.95 5.33
N LYS A 521 28.11 5.71 4.14
CA LYS A 521 28.34 6.54 2.95
C LYS A 521 27.34 7.70 2.82
N VAL A 522 26.22 7.58 3.52
CA VAL A 522 25.14 8.57 3.63
C VAL A 522 24.67 9.15 2.29
N PRO A 523 24.20 8.33 1.33
CA PRO A 523 23.46 8.87 0.19
C PRO A 523 22.07 9.37 0.59
N VAL A 524 21.59 8.90 1.74
CA VAL A 524 20.26 9.14 2.30
C VAL A 524 20.36 9.35 3.80
N VAL A 525 19.51 10.22 4.35
CA VAL A 525 19.34 10.44 5.80
C VAL A 525 17.95 9.99 6.18
N PRO A 526 17.75 8.74 6.63
CA PRO A 526 16.47 8.28 7.14
C PRO A 526 16.04 9.13 8.33
N LEU A 527 14.76 9.51 8.38
CA LEU A 527 14.20 10.41 9.38
C LEU A 527 13.29 9.67 10.35
N TYR A 528 12.21 9.13 9.82
CA TYR A 528 11.22 8.38 10.60
C TYR A 528 10.49 7.37 9.72
N PHE A 529 9.98 6.34 10.37
CA PHE A 529 9.00 5.42 9.80
C PHE A 529 7.62 5.88 10.19
N GLU A 530 6.72 5.94 9.22
CA GLU A 530 5.34 6.37 9.43
C GLU A 530 4.50 5.16 9.83
N ASP A 531 3.85 5.25 10.98
CA ASP A 531 2.96 4.22 11.46
C ASP A 531 1.57 4.38 10.83
N LEU A 532 0.91 3.28 10.59
CA LEU A 532 -0.47 3.27 10.07
C LEU A 532 -1.44 3.12 11.23
N VAL A 533 -2.30 4.10 11.41
CA VAL A 533 -3.38 4.09 12.39
C VAL A 533 -4.72 4.13 11.66
N VAL A 534 -5.55 3.12 11.91
CA VAL A 534 -6.91 3.05 11.38
C VAL A 534 -7.88 2.85 12.53
N VAL A 535 -8.92 3.68 12.55
CA VAL A 535 -9.96 3.67 13.57
C VAL A 535 -11.25 3.15 12.97
N PHE A 536 -11.85 2.18 13.63
CA PHE A 536 -13.09 1.57 13.22
C PHE A 536 -14.20 1.92 14.22
N ASN A 537 -15.37 2.26 13.70
CA ASN A 537 -16.58 2.34 14.52
C ASN A 537 -16.86 0.98 15.18
N LEU A 538 -17.34 0.97 16.43
CA LEU A 538 -17.61 -0.28 17.16
C LEU A 538 -18.61 -1.19 16.47
N ARG A 539 -19.49 -0.66 15.62
CA ARG A 539 -20.42 -1.49 14.85
C ARG A 539 -19.72 -2.31 13.76
N LEU A 540 -18.58 -1.83 13.21
CA LEU A 540 -17.83 -2.57 12.18
C LEU A 540 -16.87 -3.57 12.84
N ARG A 541 -17.10 -4.85 12.60
CA ARG A 541 -16.32 -5.96 13.12
C ARG A 541 -15.71 -6.76 11.97
N GLY A 542 -14.63 -7.50 12.24
CA GLY A 542 -13.97 -8.36 11.26
C GLY A 542 -13.11 -7.63 10.22
N ALA A 543 -13.18 -6.31 10.15
CA ALA A 543 -12.29 -5.51 9.29
C ALA A 543 -10.83 -5.57 9.78
N ARG A 544 -9.89 -5.69 8.84
CA ARG A 544 -8.45 -5.75 9.10
C ARG A 544 -7.70 -4.80 8.17
N VAL A 545 -6.59 -4.25 8.68
CA VAL A 545 -5.62 -3.52 7.86
C VAL A 545 -4.25 -4.14 8.04
N ASN A 546 -3.50 -4.25 6.96
CA ASN A 546 -2.10 -4.70 7.00
C ASN A 546 -1.12 -3.51 7.03
N SER A 547 0.17 -3.76 7.26
CA SER A 547 1.22 -2.72 7.30
C SER A 547 1.40 -1.98 5.97
N PHE A 548 0.91 -2.53 4.86
CA PHE A 548 0.88 -1.89 3.55
C PHE A 548 -0.35 -0.99 3.34
N GLY A 549 -1.24 -0.89 4.34
CA GLY A 549 -2.45 -0.08 4.28
C GLY A 549 -3.61 -0.69 3.51
N VAL A 550 -3.48 -1.94 3.06
CA VAL A 550 -4.56 -2.67 2.39
C VAL A 550 -5.62 -3.06 3.41
N LEU A 551 -6.88 -2.72 3.11
CA LEU A 551 -8.04 -3.07 3.92
C LEU A 551 -8.61 -4.40 3.43
N ASP A 552 -8.66 -5.40 4.31
CA ASP A 552 -9.43 -6.63 4.12
C ASP A 552 -10.79 -6.49 4.81
N LEU A 553 -11.83 -6.38 4.01
CA LEU A 553 -13.22 -6.28 4.44
C LEU A 553 -14.03 -7.54 4.10
N SER A 554 -13.39 -8.60 3.65
CA SER A 554 -14.06 -9.85 3.27
C SER A 554 -14.81 -10.51 4.43
N GLU A 555 -14.24 -10.45 5.65
CA GLU A 555 -14.87 -10.95 6.89
C GLU A 555 -15.59 -9.85 7.70
N ALA A 556 -15.68 -8.63 7.14
CA ALA A 556 -16.31 -7.52 7.85
C ALA A 556 -17.84 -7.68 7.93
N TYR A 557 -18.41 -7.34 9.10
CA TYR A 557 -19.84 -7.34 9.33
C TYR A 557 -20.24 -6.21 10.28
N LEU A 558 -21.51 -5.80 10.23
CA LEU A 558 -22.05 -4.76 11.08
C LEU A 558 -22.82 -5.38 12.25
N LYS A 559 -22.48 -4.98 13.46
CA LYS A 559 -23.18 -5.37 14.68
C LYS A 559 -24.07 -4.21 15.13
N PRO A 560 -25.36 -4.43 15.45
CA PRO A 560 -26.20 -3.40 16.03
C PRO A 560 -25.53 -2.84 17.28
N ILE A 561 -25.50 -1.53 17.42
CA ILE A 561 -25.12 -0.85 18.66
C ILE A 561 -26.35 -0.88 19.54
N LYS A 562 -26.25 -1.52 20.72
CA LYS A 562 -27.31 -1.51 21.71
C LYS A 562 -27.41 -0.16 22.40
#